data_f52bc6f20ef613386c51f77375f33163
#
_entry.id   f52bc6f20ef613386c51f77375f33163
#
_cell.length_a   1.000
_cell.length_b   1.000
_cell.length_c   1.000
_cell.angle_alpha   90.00
_cell.angle_beta   90.00
_cell.angle_gamma   90.00
#
_symmetry.space_group_name_H-M   'P 1'
#
loop_
_entity.id
_entity.type
_entity.pdbx_description
1 polymer ?
#
loop_
_entity_poly.entity_id
_entity_poly.type
_entity_poly.pdbx_seq_one_letter_code
_entity_poly.pdbx_strand_id
1 'polypeptide(L)'
;MKNLFLILVLLTGFGIHHVQAQSKNENFTGAKATLKHYNALYILDDKDDKKIRGTLRNINNALEDPRLKGKITIELIAFGDGVELYKKTNPYDSLLTALQKKGVILAQCSNTIRERHISKDELWPYINYVPTGNGEIIIRQYQGWATVHP
;
A
#
# COMPACT_ATOMS: atom_id res chain seq x y z
N MET A 1 49.42 63.92 -12.65
CA MET A 1 48.02 63.56 -12.34
C MET A 1 47.75 62.30 -13.12
N LYS A 2 47.85 61.15 -12.45
CA LYS A 2 47.77 59.85 -13.09
C LYS A 2 46.43 59.20 -12.68
N ASN A 3 45.52 59.06 -13.67
CA ASN A 3 44.23 58.40 -13.45
C ASN A 3 44.44 56.90 -13.48
N LEU A 4 44.22 56.26 -12.34
CA LEU A 4 44.24 54.82 -12.19
C LEU A 4 42.83 54.28 -12.47
N PHE A 5 42.62 53.64 -13.63
CA PHE A 5 41.41 52.93 -13.99
C PHE A 5 41.42 51.58 -13.30
N LEU A 6 40.56 51.41 -12.32
CA LEU A 6 40.30 50.11 -11.64
C LEU A 6 39.30 49.29 -12.46
N ILE A 7 39.77 48.29 -13.19
CA ILE A 7 38.91 47.35 -13.90
C ILE A 7 38.46 46.26 -12.91
N LEU A 8 37.20 46.33 -12.50
CA LEU A 8 36.57 45.31 -11.70
C LEU A 8 36.10 44.14 -12.61
N VAL A 9 36.85 43.05 -12.63
CA VAL A 9 36.48 41.83 -13.34
C VAL A 9 35.49 41.06 -12.49
N LEU A 10 34.20 41.12 -12.86
CA LEU A 10 33.15 40.28 -12.32
C LEU A 10 33.29 38.84 -12.88
N LEU A 11 33.93 37.97 -12.12
CA LEU A 11 33.94 36.55 -12.37
C LEU A 11 32.54 35.97 -12.01
N THR A 12 31.65 35.91 -13.01
CA THR A 12 30.41 35.12 -12.91
C THR A 12 30.78 33.64 -12.99
N GLY A 13 30.93 33.02 -11.84
CA GLY A 13 31.07 31.57 -11.74
C GLY A 13 29.78 30.87 -12.21
N PHE A 14 29.78 30.44 -13.47
CA PHE A 14 28.80 29.47 -13.94
C PHE A 14 29.06 28.14 -13.22
N GLY A 15 28.35 27.89 -12.14
CA GLY A 15 28.28 26.57 -11.54
C GLY A 15 27.69 25.57 -12.54
N ILE A 16 28.53 24.76 -13.15
CA ILE A 16 28.11 23.62 -13.95
C ILE A 16 27.51 22.63 -12.97
N HIS A 17 26.18 22.71 -12.79
CA HIS A 17 25.47 21.62 -12.14
C HIS A 17 25.55 20.39 -13.05
N HIS A 18 26.47 19.49 -12.74
CA HIS A 18 26.45 18.16 -13.31
C HIS A 18 25.15 17.50 -12.88
N VAL A 19 24.13 17.55 -13.75
CA VAL A 19 22.99 16.64 -13.67
C VAL A 19 23.57 15.25 -13.90
N GLN A 20 23.87 14.57 -12.81
CA GLN A 20 24.28 13.18 -12.85
C GLN A 20 23.03 12.39 -13.30
N ALA A 21 22.94 12.16 -14.61
CA ALA A 21 21.97 11.22 -15.15
C ALA A 21 22.21 9.89 -14.43
N GLN A 22 21.21 9.46 -13.66
CA GLN A 22 21.26 8.20 -12.94
C GLN A 22 21.53 7.10 -13.96
N SER A 23 22.77 6.61 -14.04
CA SER A 23 23.14 5.52 -14.93
C SER A 23 22.23 4.36 -14.60
N LYS A 24 21.55 3.81 -15.61
CA LYS A 24 20.73 2.62 -15.48
C LYS A 24 21.59 1.53 -14.84
N ASN A 25 21.33 1.24 -13.56
CA ASN A 25 22.12 0.25 -12.84
C ASN A 25 21.69 -1.13 -13.38
N GLU A 26 22.43 -1.65 -14.34
CA GLU A 26 22.12 -2.93 -15.02
C GLU A 26 22.01 -4.12 -14.07
N ASN A 27 22.53 -3.99 -12.85
CA ASN A 27 22.48 -5.03 -11.81
C ASN A 27 21.39 -4.75 -10.75
N PHE A 28 20.50 -3.75 -10.94
CA PHE A 28 19.46 -3.49 -9.96
C PHE A 28 18.32 -4.51 -10.08
N THR A 29 18.24 -5.42 -9.11
CA THR A 29 17.20 -6.46 -9.01
C THR A 29 16.14 -6.17 -7.93
N GLY A 30 16.10 -4.93 -7.45
CA GLY A 30 15.18 -4.47 -6.40
C GLY A 30 15.83 -4.35 -5.01
N ALA A 31 15.08 -3.81 -4.06
CA ALA A 31 15.52 -3.65 -2.68
C ALA A 31 15.75 -5.00 -2.01
N LYS A 32 16.77 -5.10 -1.17
CA LYS A 32 17.01 -6.29 -0.35
C LYS A 32 16.10 -6.32 0.86
N ALA A 33 15.50 -7.46 1.15
CA ALA A 33 14.73 -7.66 2.38
C ALA A 33 15.69 -7.90 3.55
N THR A 34 15.82 -6.91 4.44
CA THR A 34 16.76 -6.92 5.57
C THR A 34 16.11 -7.26 6.91
N LEU A 35 14.79 -7.14 7.04
CA LEU A 35 14.07 -7.45 8.26
C LEU A 35 13.75 -8.94 8.36
N LYS A 36 13.64 -9.43 9.59
CA LYS A 36 13.20 -10.82 9.87
C LYS A 36 11.73 -11.02 9.51
N HIS A 37 10.92 -9.96 9.63
CA HIS A 37 9.49 -9.97 9.34
C HIS A 37 9.02 -8.61 8.85
N TYR A 38 8.03 -8.62 7.96
CA TYR A 38 7.37 -7.45 7.38
C TYR A 38 5.88 -7.50 7.66
N ASN A 39 5.26 -6.32 7.83
CA ASN A 39 3.83 -6.21 7.98
C ASN A 39 3.29 -5.22 6.96
N ALA A 40 2.21 -5.56 6.28
CA ALA A 40 1.58 -4.70 5.29
C ALA A 40 0.07 -4.62 5.49
N LEU A 41 -0.45 -3.40 5.47
CA LEU A 41 -1.88 -3.10 5.47
C LEU A 41 -2.28 -2.67 4.06
N TYR A 42 -3.08 -3.48 3.40
CA TYR A 42 -3.71 -3.14 2.13
C TYR A 42 -5.05 -2.45 2.39
N ILE A 43 -5.28 -1.36 1.68
CA ILE A 43 -6.48 -0.52 1.83
C ILE A 43 -7.36 -0.69 0.59
N LEU A 44 -8.64 -0.97 0.80
CA LEU A 44 -9.66 -0.99 -0.25
C LEU A 44 -10.88 -0.17 0.17
N ASP A 45 -11.12 0.93 -0.54
CA ASP A 45 -12.25 1.84 -0.32
C ASP A 45 -13.13 2.01 -1.58
N ASP A 46 -12.89 1.21 -2.60
CA ASP A 46 -13.51 1.28 -3.92
C ASP A 46 -14.28 0.01 -4.25
N LYS A 47 -15.36 0.14 -5.06
CA LYS A 47 -16.22 -0.97 -5.53
C LYS A 47 -15.95 -1.42 -6.96
N ASP A 48 -15.05 -0.75 -7.67
CA ASP A 48 -14.71 -1.12 -9.05
C ASP A 48 -14.11 -2.53 -9.10
N ASP A 49 -14.68 -3.41 -9.94
CA ASP A 49 -14.26 -4.82 -10.04
C ASP A 49 -12.78 -4.96 -10.41
N LYS A 50 -12.28 -4.10 -11.30
CA LYS A 50 -10.87 -4.13 -11.71
C LYS A 50 -9.96 -3.76 -10.55
N LYS A 51 -10.35 -2.77 -9.73
CA LYS A 51 -9.62 -2.38 -8.52
C LYS A 51 -9.66 -3.48 -7.47
N ILE A 52 -10.82 -4.05 -7.18
CA ILE A 52 -10.97 -5.16 -6.24
C ILE A 52 -10.07 -6.33 -6.65
N ARG A 53 -10.21 -6.85 -7.90
CA ARG A 53 -9.39 -7.95 -8.39
C ARG A 53 -7.91 -7.62 -8.47
N GLY A 54 -7.59 -6.36 -8.81
CA GLY A 54 -6.23 -5.84 -8.80
C GLY A 54 -5.60 -5.91 -7.41
N THR A 55 -6.33 -5.46 -6.38
CA THR A 55 -5.89 -5.50 -4.98
C THR A 55 -5.65 -6.94 -4.51
N LEU A 56 -6.59 -7.85 -4.76
CA LEU A 56 -6.44 -9.25 -4.37
C LEU A 56 -5.24 -9.93 -5.06
N ARG A 57 -5.02 -9.65 -6.35
CA ARG A 57 -3.85 -10.11 -7.08
C ARG A 57 -2.56 -9.53 -6.52
N ASN A 58 -2.52 -8.23 -6.19
CA ASN A 58 -1.34 -7.57 -5.64
C ASN A 58 -0.96 -8.14 -4.27
N ILE A 59 -1.94 -8.45 -3.43
CA ILE A 59 -1.73 -9.15 -2.15
C ILE A 59 -1.11 -10.53 -2.41
N ASN A 60 -1.67 -11.31 -3.33
CA ASN A 60 -1.12 -12.62 -3.67
C ASN A 60 0.32 -12.51 -4.19
N ASN A 61 0.62 -11.53 -5.05
CA ASN A 61 1.96 -11.31 -5.56
C ASN A 61 2.95 -10.95 -4.44
N ALA A 62 2.54 -10.14 -3.46
CA ALA A 62 3.38 -9.81 -2.32
C ALA A 62 3.68 -11.04 -1.43
N LEU A 63 2.70 -11.94 -1.24
CA LEU A 63 2.89 -13.19 -0.51
C LEU A 63 3.85 -14.15 -1.23
N GLU A 64 3.88 -14.13 -2.57
CA GLU A 64 4.73 -14.99 -3.40
C GLU A 64 6.07 -14.33 -3.78
N ASP A 65 6.29 -13.05 -3.46
CA ASP A 65 7.59 -12.39 -3.72
C ASP A 65 8.69 -13.14 -2.98
N PRO A 66 9.73 -13.64 -3.66
CA PRO A 66 10.77 -14.46 -3.06
C PRO A 66 11.53 -13.77 -1.93
N ARG A 67 11.51 -12.44 -1.88
CA ARG A 67 12.13 -11.63 -0.83
C ARG A 67 11.28 -11.56 0.44
N LEU A 68 9.94 -11.75 0.32
CA LEU A 68 8.94 -11.59 1.39
C LEU A 68 8.30 -12.92 1.81
N LYS A 69 8.35 -13.94 0.96
CA LYS A 69 7.70 -15.24 1.18
C LYS A 69 8.11 -15.84 2.52
N GLY A 70 7.11 -16.16 3.35
CA GLY A 70 7.30 -16.66 4.71
C GLY A 70 7.73 -15.63 5.75
N LYS A 71 7.86 -14.35 5.39
CA LYS A 71 8.30 -13.27 6.29
C LYS A 71 7.32 -12.08 6.31
N ILE A 72 6.13 -12.21 5.75
CA ILE A 72 5.17 -11.11 5.67
C ILE A 72 3.84 -11.52 6.26
N THR A 73 3.27 -10.61 7.07
CA THR A 73 1.87 -10.62 7.47
C THR A 73 1.13 -9.54 6.71
N ILE A 74 -0.02 -9.88 6.13
CA ILE A 74 -0.85 -8.94 5.38
C ILE A 74 -2.23 -8.86 6.00
N GLU A 75 -2.71 -7.64 6.18
CA GLU A 75 -4.10 -7.33 6.47
C GLU A 75 -4.71 -6.58 5.30
N LEU A 76 -5.93 -6.94 4.89
CA LEU A 76 -6.75 -6.21 3.94
C LEU A 76 -7.92 -5.58 4.68
N ILE A 77 -7.88 -4.26 4.84
CA ILE A 77 -8.97 -3.46 5.42
C ILE A 77 -9.86 -2.91 4.30
N ALA A 78 -11.16 -3.21 4.36
CA ALA A 78 -12.16 -2.63 3.49
C ALA A 78 -13.10 -1.68 4.26
N PHE A 79 -13.38 -0.52 3.66
CA PHE A 79 -14.35 0.46 4.17
C PHE A 79 -14.96 1.25 3.02
N GLY A 80 -15.95 2.10 3.30
CA GLY A 80 -16.64 2.84 2.24
C GLY A 80 -17.21 1.91 1.19
N ASP A 81 -16.97 2.19 -0.07
CA ASP A 81 -17.40 1.35 -1.19
C ASP A 81 -16.67 0.00 -1.26
N GLY A 82 -15.50 -0.13 -0.63
CA GLY A 82 -14.76 -1.38 -0.54
C GLY A 82 -15.51 -2.53 0.15
N VAL A 83 -16.60 -2.24 0.89
CA VAL A 83 -17.48 -3.28 1.48
C VAL A 83 -18.01 -4.27 0.45
N GLU A 84 -18.13 -3.85 -0.81
CA GLU A 84 -18.59 -4.72 -1.91
C GLU A 84 -17.70 -5.96 -2.09
N LEU A 85 -16.41 -5.88 -1.71
CA LEU A 85 -15.51 -7.03 -1.72
C LEU A 85 -16.05 -8.20 -0.88
N TYR A 86 -16.71 -7.91 0.25
CA TYR A 86 -17.08 -8.91 1.25
C TYR A 86 -18.54 -9.34 1.17
N LYS A 87 -19.34 -8.76 0.30
CA LYS A 87 -20.74 -9.16 0.12
C LYS A 87 -20.86 -10.55 -0.53
N LYS A 88 -21.72 -11.39 0.02
CA LYS A 88 -22.02 -12.75 -0.50
C LYS A 88 -22.60 -12.74 -1.91
N THR A 89 -23.19 -11.62 -2.34
CA THR A 89 -23.75 -11.44 -3.68
C THR A 89 -22.67 -11.24 -4.75
N ASN A 90 -21.42 -10.95 -4.36
CA ASN A 90 -20.33 -10.65 -5.28
C ASN A 90 -19.38 -11.85 -5.45
N PRO A 91 -18.76 -12.02 -6.63
CA PRO A 91 -18.04 -13.24 -6.99
C PRO A 91 -16.57 -13.25 -6.53
N TYR A 92 -16.31 -12.91 -5.26
CA TYR A 92 -14.95 -12.84 -4.72
C TYR A 92 -14.60 -13.93 -3.71
N ASP A 93 -15.57 -14.78 -3.31
CA ASP A 93 -15.38 -15.79 -2.25
C ASP A 93 -14.14 -16.67 -2.46
N SER A 94 -14.00 -17.23 -3.65
CA SER A 94 -12.87 -18.11 -3.97
C SER A 94 -11.50 -17.41 -3.84
N LEU A 95 -11.43 -16.14 -4.21
CA LEU A 95 -10.21 -15.34 -4.09
C LEU A 95 -9.92 -14.99 -2.62
N LEU A 96 -10.96 -14.61 -1.87
CA LEU A 96 -10.86 -14.28 -0.44
C LEU A 96 -10.43 -15.50 0.38
N THR A 97 -11.07 -16.64 0.17
CA THR A 97 -10.73 -17.88 0.89
C THR A 97 -9.33 -18.38 0.54
N ALA A 98 -8.87 -18.19 -0.70
CA ALA A 98 -7.50 -18.50 -1.08
C ALA A 98 -6.48 -17.63 -0.33
N LEU A 99 -6.73 -16.32 -0.18
CA LEU A 99 -5.88 -15.42 0.58
C LEU A 99 -5.94 -15.71 2.09
N GLN A 100 -7.13 -16.00 2.64
CA GLN A 100 -7.29 -16.36 4.04
C GLN A 100 -6.47 -17.62 4.38
N LYS A 101 -6.50 -18.66 3.52
CA LYS A 101 -5.69 -19.87 3.68
C LYS A 101 -4.18 -19.58 3.69
N LYS A 102 -3.75 -18.49 3.06
CA LYS A 102 -2.36 -17.99 3.09
C LYS A 102 -2.06 -17.10 4.30
N GLY A 103 -3.00 -16.93 5.23
CA GLY A 103 -2.81 -16.16 6.45
C GLY A 103 -3.14 -14.66 6.32
N VAL A 104 -3.79 -14.22 5.24
CA VAL A 104 -4.24 -12.83 5.11
C VAL A 104 -5.37 -12.56 6.10
N ILE A 105 -5.25 -11.48 6.87
CA ILE A 105 -6.30 -10.97 7.75
C ILE A 105 -7.26 -10.16 6.88
N LEU A 106 -8.53 -10.61 6.80
CA LEU A 106 -9.57 -9.92 6.07
C LEU A 106 -10.41 -9.13 7.07
N ALA A 107 -10.44 -7.80 6.95
CA ALA A 107 -11.07 -6.90 7.92
C ALA A 107 -12.04 -5.93 7.26
N GLN A 108 -13.21 -5.74 7.90
CA GLN A 108 -14.27 -4.82 7.48
C GLN A 108 -14.48 -3.74 8.55
N CYS A 109 -14.60 -2.50 8.10
CA CYS A 109 -14.96 -1.36 8.95
C CYS A 109 -16.41 -1.48 9.45
N SER A 110 -16.61 -1.52 10.78
CA SER A 110 -17.93 -1.58 11.40
C SER A 110 -18.74 -0.30 11.19
N ASN A 111 -18.09 0.87 11.13
CA ASN A 111 -18.78 2.13 10.81
C ASN A 111 -19.42 2.09 9.42
N THR A 112 -18.71 1.55 8.43
CA THR A 112 -19.25 1.42 7.06
C THR A 112 -20.53 0.61 7.03
N ILE A 113 -20.58 -0.56 7.68
CA ILE A 113 -21.77 -1.40 7.66
C ILE A 113 -22.93 -0.74 8.43
N ARG A 114 -22.63 -0.05 9.54
CA ARG A 114 -23.64 0.69 10.31
C ARG A 114 -24.24 1.86 9.49
N GLU A 115 -23.39 2.68 8.89
CA GLU A 115 -23.81 3.88 8.12
C GLU A 115 -24.56 3.51 6.84
N ARG A 116 -24.23 2.37 6.25
CA ARG A 116 -24.88 1.87 5.03
C ARG A 116 -26.03 0.90 5.31
N HIS A 117 -26.37 0.66 6.58
CA HIS A 117 -27.43 -0.26 6.99
C HIS A 117 -27.25 -1.68 6.44
N ILE A 118 -25.99 -2.14 6.34
CA ILE A 118 -25.65 -3.49 5.87
C ILE A 118 -25.66 -4.44 7.06
N SER A 119 -26.41 -5.56 6.94
CA SER A 119 -26.36 -6.63 7.93
C SER A 119 -25.05 -7.42 7.82
N LYS A 120 -24.51 -7.87 8.95
CA LYS A 120 -23.37 -8.78 8.94
C LYS A 120 -23.65 -10.08 8.19
N ASP A 121 -24.92 -10.50 8.13
CA ASP A 121 -25.34 -11.69 7.40
C ASP A 121 -25.24 -11.55 5.87
N GLU A 122 -25.14 -10.34 5.36
CA GLU A 122 -24.87 -10.09 3.95
C GLU A 122 -23.40 -10.32 3.57
N LEU A 123 -22.51 -10.33 4.58
CA LEU A 123 -21.07 -10.49 4.38
C LEU A 123 -20.64 -11.95 4.67
N TRP A 124 -19.50 -12.35 4.15
CA TRP A 124 -18.92 -13.65 4.41
C TRP A 124 -18.62 -13.83 5.90
N PRO A 125 -18.94 -14.97 6.54
CA PRO A 125 -18.85 -15.16 7.98
C PRO A 125 -17.41 -15.21 8.52
N TYR A 126 -16.43 -15.40 7.65
CA TYR A 126 -15.01 -15.47 8.00
C TYR A 126 -14.30 -14.10 8.00
N ILE A 127 -15.02 -13.01 7.78
CA ILE A 127 -14.46 -11.65 7.79
C ILE A 127 -14.38 -11.12 9.23
N ASN A 128 -13.26 -10.53 9.58
CA ASN A 128 -13.08 -9.84 10.85
C ASN A 128 -13.67 -8.42 10.79
N TYR A 129 -13.93 -7.84 11.95
CA TYR A 129 -14.49 -6.50 12.05
C TYR A 129 -13.61 -5.62 12.91
N VAL A 130 -13.30 -4.43 12.41
CA VAL A 130 -12.63 -3.37 13.18
C VAL A 130 -13.61 -2.22 13.43
N PRO A 131 -13.48 -1.46 14.53
CA PRO A 131 -14.37 -0.35 14.83
C PRO A 131 -14.45 0.68 13.71
N THR A 132 -13.29 1.13 13.20
CA THR A 132 -13.19 2.07 12.07
C THR A 132 -12.01 1.71 11.17
N GLY A 133 -12.17 1.85 9.85
CA GLY A 133 -11.08 1.64 8.89
C GLY A 133 -9.93 2.62 9.10
N ASN A 134 -10.24 3.91 9.31
CA ASN A 134 -9.22 4.93 9.58
C ASN A 134 -8.47 4.67 10.89
N GLY A 135 -9.18 4.22 11.94
CA GLY A 135 -8.55 3.84 13.20
C GLY A 135 -7.56 2.70 13.02
N GLU A 136 -7.95 1.66 12.27
CA GLU A 136 -7.06 0.54 11.97
C GLU A 136 -5.82 0.99 11.19
N ILE A 137 -5.99 1.83 10.16
CA ILE A 137 -4.88 2.38 9.39
C ILE A 137 -3.89 3.14 10.29
N ILE A 138 -4.41 4.04 11.15
CA ILE A 138 -3.58 4.83 12.05
C ILE A 138 -2.80 3.92 13.01
N ILE A 139 -3.49 2.98 13.66
CA ILE A 139 -2.87 2.08 14.63
C ILE A 139 -1.79 1.23 13.98
N ARG A 140 -2.08 0.63 12.81
CA ARG A 140 -1.11 -0.20 12.08
C ARG A 140 0.12 0.59 11.64
N GLN A 141 -0.06 1.83 11.17
CA GLN A 141 1.07 2.70 10.81
C GLN A 141 1.97 2.97 12.02
N TYR A 142 1.41 3.30 13.18
CA TYR A 142 2.19 3.49 14.42
C TYR A 142 2.84 2.20 14.92
N GLN A 143 2.31 1.04 14.55
CA GLN A 143 2.92 -0.28 14.79
C GLN A 143 4.02 -0.63 13.76
N GLY A 144 4.33 0.27 12.82
CA GLY A 144 5.37 0.07 11.80
C GLY A 144 4.93 -0.75 10.58
N TRP A 145 3.62 -0.89 10.35
CA TRP A 145 3.11 -1.53 9.14
C TRP A 145 3.26 -0.63 7.93
N ALA A 146 3.70 -1.19 6.81
CA ALA A 146 3.65 -0.49 5.53
C ALA A 146 2.21 -0.43 5.02
N THR A 147 1.74 0.75 4.58
CA THR A 147 0.43 0.89 3.96
C THR A 147 0.54 0.81 2.44
N VAL A 148 -0.35 0.05 1.82
CA VAL A 148 -0.47 -0.12 0.37
C VAL A 148 -1.91 0.20 -0.04
N HIS A 149 -2.08 1.21 -0.89
CA HIS A 149 -3.38 1.60 -1.45
C HIS A 149 -3.29 1.46 -2.97
N PRO A 150 -3.71 0.32 -3.55
CA PRO A 150 -3.60 0.00 -4.97
C PRO A 150 -4.45 0.88 -5.89
#